data_dd03688cc2dbfd32b12d831bd1562e5d
#
_entry.id   dd03688cc2dbfd32b12d831bd1562e5d
#
_cell.length_a   1.000
_cell.length_b   1.000
_cell.length_c   1.000
_cell.angle_alpha   90.00
_cell.angle_beta   90.00
_cell.angle_gamma   90.00
#
_symmetry.space_group_name_H-M   'P 1'
#
loop_
_entity.id
_entity.type
_entity.pdbx_description
1 polymer ?
#
loop_
_entity_poly.entity_id
_entity_poly.type
_entity_poly.pdbx_seq_one_letter_code
_entity_poly.pdbx_strand_id
1 'polypeptide(L)'
;MAECIGKVVGINGNMVSAQFDGNVSMNEICYVLVDGIKLKSEVIRIRGNIAQIQVYEMTGGIKCGDRVEFTDDMLSAELGP
;
A
#
# COMPACT_ATOMS: atom_id res chain seq x y z
N MET A 1 -1.10 -16.82 -1.50
CA MET A 1 -1.73 -16.54 -1.40
C MET A 1 -2.03 -15.76 -0.48
N ALA A 2 -1.61 -15.35 0.18
CA ALA A 2 -1.91 -14.58 1.13
C ALA A 2 -1.91 -13.20 0.77
N GLU A 3 -2.91 -12.69 0.28
CA GLU A 3 -3.00 -11.31 0.02
C GLU A 3 -3.44 -10.63 1.26
N CYS A 4 -2.76 -9.60 1.67
CA CYS A 4 -3.13 -8.79 2.80
C CYS A 4 -3.87 -7.57 2.29
N ILE A 5 -4.99 -7.28 2.88
CA ILE A 5 -5.81 -6.16 2.44
C ILE A 5 -5.94 -5.20 3.60
N GLY A 6 -5.71 -3.92 3.30
CA GLY A 6 -5.87 -2.88 4.28
C GLY A 6 -6.79 -1.81 3.77
N LYS A 7 -6.90 -0.74 4.53
CA LYS A 7 -7.69 0.39 4.10
C LYS A 7 -7.01 1.68 4.51
N VAL A 8 -7.26 2.70 3.75
CA VAL A 8 -6.66 4.01 3.97
C VAL A 8 -7.28 4.62 5.22
N VAL A 9 -6.43 5.05 6.14
CA VAL A 9 -6.88 5.72 7.36
C VAL A 9 -6.34 7.13 7.43
N GLY A 10 -5.45 7.52 6.55
CA GLY A 10 -4.94 8.88 6.54
C GLY A 10 -4.22 9.18 5.25
N ILE A 11 -4.23 10.43 4.84
CA ILE A 11 -3.57 10.88 3.63
C ILE A 11 -2.81 12.14 3.96
N ASN A 12 -1.56 12.21 3.52
CA ASN A 12 -0.74 13.36 3.78
C ASN A 12 0.14 13.58 2.56
N GLY A 13 -0.30 14.47 1.68
CA GLY A 13 0.41 14.70 0.44
C GLY A 13 0.31 13.46 -0.43
N ASN A 14 1.44 12.95 -0.88
CA ASN A 14 1.40 11.70 -1.63
C ASN A 14 1.78 10.52 -0.74
N MET A 15 1.71 10.70 0.56
CA MET A 15 1.89 9.62 1.51
C MET A 15 0.52 9.20 2.03
N VAL A 16 0.32 7.92 2.10
CA VAL A 16 -0.96 7.36 2.53
C VAL A 16 -0.69 6.42 3.69
N SER A 17 -1.49 6.54 4.73
CA SER A 17 -1.42 5.63 5.86
C SER A 17 -2.54 4.62 5.69
N ALA A 18 -2.20 3.35 5.72
CA ALA A 18 -3.16 2.27 5.56
C ALA A 18 -3.07 1.34 6.75
N GLN A 19 -4.23 0.99 7.27
CA GLN A 19 -4.30 0.01 8.33
C GLN A 19 -4.44 -1.37 7.69
N PHE A 20 -3.64 -2.31 8.15
CA PHE A 20 -3.67 -3.65 7.57
C PHE A 20 -3.81 -4.67 8.70
N ASP A 21 -4.22 -5.88 8.30
CA ASP A 21 -4.38 -6.97 9.23
C ASP A 21 -3.65 -8.14 8.61
N GLY A 22 -2.51 -8.46 9.13
CA GLY A 22 -1.69 -9.52 8.57
C GLY A 22 -0.24 -9.09 8.54
N ASN A 23 0.50 -9.62 7.59
CA ASN A 23 1.92 -9.34 7.47
C ASN A 23 2.18 -8.50 6.25
N VAL A 24 2.85 -7.38 6.44
CA VAL A 24 3.25 -6.49 5.37
C VAL A 24 4.73 -6.21 5.58
N SER A 25 5.48 -6.20 4.51
CA SER A 25 6.91 -5.96 4.57
C SER A 25 7.25 -4.57 4.05
N MET A 26 8.35 -4.02 4.53
CA MET A 26 8.83 -2.77 3.99
C MET A 26 9.29 -2.98 2.56
N ASN A 27 9.11 -1.97 1.74
CA ASN A 27 9.44 -1.98 0.32
C ASN A 27 8.55 -2.93 -0.47
N GLU A 28 7.46 -3.33 0.10
CA GLU A 28 6.52 -4.19 -0.59
C GLU A 28 5.69 -3.36 -1.54
N ILE A 29 5.38 -3.90 -2.70
CA ILE A 29 4.53 -3.23 -3.66
C ILE A 29 3.08 -3.42 -3.26
N CYS A 30 2.32 -2.36 -3.31
CA CYS A 30 0.91 -2.43 -3.01
C CYS A 30 0.15 -1.55 -3.98
N TYR A 31 -1.16 -1.71 -3.97
CA TYR A 31 -2.02 -0.97 -4.86
C TYR A 31 -3.15 -0.36 -4.06
N VAL A 32 -3.37 0.93 -4.24
CA VAL A 32 -4.50 1.61 -3.63
C VAL A 32 -5.61 1.62 -4.66
N LEU A 33 -6.77 1.13 -4.27
CA LEU A 33 -7.89 1.02 -5.17
C LEU A 33 -8.76 2.25 -5.05
N VAL A 34 -8.87 2.99 -6.14
CA VAL A 34 -9.65 4.22 -6.19
C VAL A 34 -10.55 4.15 -7.39
N ASP A 35 -11.86 4.08 -7.15
CA ASP A 35 -12.85 4.06 -8.24
C ASP A 35 -12.53 2.98 -9.27
N GLY A 36 -12.08 1.83 -8.80
CA GLY A 36 -11.76 0.73 -9.70
C GLY A 36 -10.40 0.81 -10.35
N ILE A 37 -9.63 1.83 -10.00
CA ILE A 37 -8.29 2.00 -10.55
C ILE A 37 -7.28 1.59 -9.49
N LYS A 38 -6.27 0.86 -9.89
CA LYS A 38 -5.21 0.45 -8.97
C LYS A 38 -4.04 1.39 -9.13
N LEU A 39 -3.68 2.07 -8.06
CA LEU A 39 -2.56 2.99 -8.06
C LEU A 39 -1.37 2.30 -7.43
N LYS A 40 -0.30 2.17 -8.20
CA LYS A 40 0.89 1.48 -7.73
C LYS A 40 1.56 2.28 -6.63
N SER A 41 1.94 1.61 -5.58
CA SER A 41 2.49 2.26 -4.40
C SER A 41 3.52 1.35 -3.78
N GLU A 42 4.28 1.91 -2.87
CA GLU A 42 5.33 1.18 -2.19
C GLU A 42 5.23 1.43 -0.69
N VAL A 43 5.37 0.39 0.10
CA VAL A 43 5.39 0.51 1.54
C VAL A 43 6.76 1.02 1.95
N ILE A 44 6.81 2.18 2.60
CA ILE A 44 8.08 2.76 2.99
C ILE A 44 8.30 2.70 4.49
N ARG A 45 7.27 2.47 5.27
CA ARG A 45 7.44 2.37 6.71
C ARG A 45 6.25 1.62 7.30
N ILE A 46 6.51 0.86 8.34
CA ILE A 46 5.47 0.13 9.03
C ILE A 46 5.55 0.46 10.50
N ARG A 47 4.43 0.80 11.10
CA ARG A 47 4.36 1.08 12.53
C ARG A 47 3.16 0.34 13.08
N GLY A 48 3.41 -0.74 13.80
CA GLY A 48 2.33 -1.53 14.33
C GLY A 48 1.52 -2.14 13.20
N ASN A 49 0.26 -1.80 13.12
CA ASN A 49 -0.59 -2.28 12.05
C ASN A 49 -0.90 -1.18 11.04
N ILE A 50 -0.08 -0.14 11.01
CA ILE A 50 -0.25 0.95 10.05
C ILE A 50 0.96 0.95 9.13
N ALA A 51 0.72 0.90 7.83
CA ALA A 51 1.76 0.98 6.83
C ALA A 51 1.72 2.35 6.20
N GLN A 52 2.86 3.00 6.12
CA GLN A 52 2.98 4.26 5.41
C GLN A 52 3.41 3.95 4.00
N ILE A 53 2.63 4.42 3.06
CA ILE A 53 2.75 4.03 1.67
C ILE A 53 2.99 5.28 0.85
N GLN A 54 3.93 5.21 -0.05
CA GLN A 54 4.14 6.29 -1.00
C GLN A 54 3.50 5.90 -2.32
N VAL A 55 2.56 6.72 -2.77
CA VAL A 55 1.85 6.46 -4.01
C VAL A 55 2.61 7.12 -5.13
N TYR A 56 2.90 6.37 -6.18
CA TYR A 56 3.64 6.91 -7.31
C TYR A 56 2.77 7.72 -8.25
N GLU A 57 1.46 7.51 -8.16
CA GLU A 57 0.52 8.23 -8.99
C GLU A 57 -0.04 9.40 -8.22
N MET A 58 -0.98 10.09 -8.80
CA MET A 58 -1.63 11.19 -8.11
C MET A 58 -2.55 10.66 -7.04
N THR A 59 -2.57 11.34 -5.90
CA THR A 59 -3.39 10.89 -4.80
C THR A 59 -4.70 11.65 -4.70
N GLY A 60 -5.06 12.43 -5.69
CA GLY A 60 -6.21 13.30 -5.59
C GLY A 60 -7.52 12.59 -5.41
N GLY A 61 -7.62 11.35 -5.83
CA GLY A 61 -8.86 10.61 -5.68
C GLY A 61 -8.91 9.68 -4.48
N ILE A 62 -7.84 9.61 -3.72
CA ILE A 62 -7.78 8.67 -2.61
C ILE A 62 -8.52 9.25 -1.41
N LYS A 63 -9.31 8.42 -0.77
CA LYS A 63 -10.09 8.82 0.40
C LYS A 63 -9.86 7.81 1.52
N CYS A 64 -10.10 8.25 2.72
CA CYS A 64 -10.06 7.35 3.85
C CYS A 64 -11.11 6.27 3.66
N GLY A 65 -10.74 5.04 3.90
CA GLY A 65 -11.62 3.92 3.68
C GLY A 65 -11.39 3.20 2.37
N ASP A 66 -10.60 3.79 1.48
CA ASP A 66 -10.28 3.12 0.23
C ASP A 66 -9.45 1.88 0.53
N ARG A 67 -9.61 0.87 -0.32
CA ARG A 67 -8.96 -0.40 -0.10
C ARG A 67 -7.52 -0.35 -0.60
N VAL A 68 -6.64 -1.01 0.12
CA VAL A 68 -5.25 -1.16 -0.27
C VAL A 68 -4.95 -2.64 -0.34
N GLU A 69 -4.39 -3.07 -1.46
CA GLU A 69 -4.01 -4.47 -1.63
C GLU A 69 -2.51 -4.58 -1.55
N PHE A 70 -2.03 -5.41 -0.64
CA PHE A 70 -0.61 -5.67 -0.50
C PHE A 70 -0.31 -6.97 -1.22
N THR A 71 0.70 -6.94 -2.10
CA THR A 71 0.93 -8.06 -2.99
C THR A 71 1.91 -9.07 -2.45
N ASP A 72 2.59 -8.74 -1.36
CA ASP A 72 3.62 -9.59 -0.79
C ASP A 72 4.82 -9.70 -1.74
N ASP A 73 4.95 -8.76 -2.64
CA ASP A 73 6.09 -8.69 -3.53
C ASP A 73 6.94 -7.50 -3.17
N MET A 74 8.24 -7.68 -3.15
CA MET A 74 9.12 -6.57 -2.90
C MET A 74 9.65 -6.04 -4.20
N LEU A 75 9.91 -4.74 -4.21
CA LEU A 75 10.36 -4.11 -5.42
C LEU A 75 11.66 -4.71 -5.93
N SER A 76 12.55 -5.08 -5.04
CA SER A 76 13.82 -5.59 -5.45
C SER A 76 13.89 -7.09 -5.47
N ALA A 77 12.83 -7.71 -5.52
CA ALA A 77 12.89 -9.10 -5.45
C ALA A 77 13.39 -9.74 -6.63
N GLU A 78 14.11 -9.89 -6.99
CA GLU A 78 14.41 -10.41 -7.98
C GLU A 78 14.94 -11.42 -8.04
N LEU A 79 15.13 -11.87 -7.89
CA LEU A 79 15.68 -12.70 -7.77
C LEU A 79 15.86 -13.61 -8.55
N GLY A 80 15.95 -13.74 -9.00
CA GLY A 80 16.16 -14.48 -9.67
C GLY A 80 16.58 -15.42 -9.83
N PRO A 81 16.80 -15.93 -10.02
CA PRO A 81 17.30 -16.79 -10.13
C PRO A 81 17.85 -17.29 -10.60
#